data_be2b7187d1ec774be4ec9d20789b6447
#
_entry.id   be2b7187d1ec774be4ec9d20789b6447
#
_cell.length_a   1.000
_cell.length_b   1.000
_cell.length_c   1.000
_cell.angle_alpha   90.00
_cell.angle_beta   90.00
_cell.angle_gamma   90.00
#
_symmetry.space_group_name_H-M   'P 1'
#
loop_
_entity.id
_entity.type
_entity.pdbx_description
1 polymer ?
#
loop_
_entity_poly.entity_id
_entity_poly.type
_entity_poly.pdbx_seq_one_letter_code
_entity_poly.pdbx_strand_id
1 'polypeptide(L)'
;MNDLWHALTHALSITGAMSWEITWALILGFTLSAVVQAVVRKSTIVRLLGDDRPRTLALASLLGAASSSCSYAAVALARSLFRKGANFTAAMAFEIASTNLVVELGVILALLMGWQFTAAEFVGGPIMIVVLAVLFRLLLRDKLLREAREQADHGRAGSMEGHAAMDMSVRGEGSFTRRLLSREGWTSVAHVFVMEWAAILRDLVVGLLVAGAIAAWVPDSFWRTFFFDGHPLAAKLWGPAIGPLVAVFSFVCSIGNVPLAVVLWKGGISFGGVVAFIFADLLILPILNIYRKYYGLRMTAFLAATFYAAMVVAGYAVEFAFGGLGLVPQQSRAKIPMDGVSWNYTTWLNIVFLLLAAALLYRFARTGGREMLRMMGGAPDTPDSGHDHAAMDHHHQM
;
A
#
# COMPACT_ATOMS: atom_id res chain seq x y z
N MET A 1 12.94 33.41 17.42
CA MET A 1 13.23 32.08 18.02
C MET A 1 11.98 31.43 18.62
N ASN A 2 11.17 32.22 19.38
CA ASN A 2 9.90 31.70 19.94
C ASN A 2 8.87 31.27 18.89
N ASP A 3 8.72 32.01 17.77
CA ASP A 3 7.75 31.69 16.70
C ASP A 3 8.08 30.38 15.99
N LEU A 4 9.36 30.12 15.73
CA LEU A 4 9.81 28.87 15.12
C LEU A 4 9.55 27.66 16.05
N TRP A 5 9.81 27.84 17.35
CA TRP A 5 9.55 26.82 18.35
C TRP A 5 8.05 26.50 18.46
N HIS A 6 7.20 27.52 18.48
CA HIS A 6 5.74 27.36 18.48
C HIS A 6 5.25 26.66 17.22
N ALA A 7 5.76 27.03 16.04
CA ALA A 7 5.40 26.39 14.79
C ALA A 7 5.81 24.89 14.76
N LEU A 8 7.00 24.57 15.27
CA LEU A 8 7.48 23.19 15.34
C LEU A 8 6.66 22.34 16.32
N THR A 9 6.41 22.86 17.54
CA THR A 9 5.61 22.15 18.54
C THR A 9 4.18 21.93 18.08
N HIS A 10 3.60 22.90 17.36
CA HIS A 10 2.26 22.77 16.76
C HIS A 10 2.23 21.67 15.70
N ALA A 11 3.20 21.63 14.77
CA ALA A 11 3.31 20.57 13.76
C ALA A 11 3.48 19.18 14.40
N LEU A 12 4.32 19.06 15.42
CA LEU A 12 4.53 17.80 16.14
C LEU A 12 3.29 17.36 16.93
N SER A 13 2.53 18.30 17.51
CA SER A 13 1.28 17.95 18.20
C SER A 13 0.21 17.40 17.25
N ILE A 14 0.07 18.00 16.06
CA ILE A 14 -0.82 17.49 15.01
C ILE A 14 -0.36 16.09 14.55
N THR A 15 0.93 15.92 14.30
CA THR A 15 1.52 14.63 13.93
C THR A 15 1.23 13.56 14.99
N GLY A 16 1.42 13.89 16.27
CA GLY A 16 1.14 12.98 17.38
C GLY A 16 -0.34 12.59 17.48
N ALA A 17 -1.24 13.56 17.35
CA ALA A 17 -2.68 13.34 17.37
C ALA A 17 -3.13 12.44 16.20
N MET A 18 -2.66 12.71 14.98
CA MET A 18 -2.91 11.87 13.81
C MET A 18 -2.39 10.45 14.00
N SER A 19 -1.17 10.30 14.53
CA SER A 19 -0.56 9.00 14.81
C SER A 19 -1.42 8.19 15.78
N TRP A 20 -1.90 8.82 16.86
CA TRP A 20 -2.74 8.17 17.86
C TRP A 20 -4.06 7.68 17.27
N GLU A 21 -4.69 8.49 16.43
CA GLU A 21 -5.99 8.16 15.82
C GLU A 21 -5.94 6.92 14.92
N ILE A 22 -4.85 6.71 14.19
CA ILE A 22 -4.72 5.61 13.23
C ILE A 22 -4.04 4.34 13.79
N THR A 23 -3.43 4.39 14.98
CA THR A 23 -2.58 3.31 15.51
C THR A 23 -3.31 1.97 15.63
N TRP A 24 -4.52 1.94 16.21
CA TRP A 24 -5.28 0.69 16.37
C TRP A 24 -5.69 0.10 15.02
N ALA A 25 -6.06 0.94 14.05
CA ALA A 25 -6.46 0.49 12.72
C ALA A 25 -5.28 -0.11 11.96
N LEU A 26 -4.08 0.46 12.10
CA LEU A 26 -2.84 -0.10 11.55
C LEU A 26 -2.50 -1.46 12.16
N ILE A 27 -2.59 -1.59 13.49
CA ILE A 27 -2.32 -2.87 14.17
C ILE A 27 -3.34 -3.93 13.73
N LEU A 28 -4.62 -3.56 13.65
CA LEU A 28 -5.67 -4.46 13.14
C LEU A 28 -5.36 -4.91 11.71
N GLY A 29 -5.10 -3.96 10.80
CA GLY A 29 -4.86 -4.23 9.40
C GLY A 29 -3.66 -5.14 9.17
N PHE A 30 -2.50 -4.82 9.78
CA PHE A 30 -1.31 -5.68 9.66
C PHE A 30 -1.48 -7.04 10.32
N THR A 31 -2.30 -7.16 11.37
CA THR A 31 -2.62 -8.46 11.94
C THR A 31 -3.48 -9.27 10.96
N LEU A 32 -4.49 -8.67 10.34
CA LEU A 32 -5.31 -9.33 9.32
C LEU A 32 -4.48 -9.75 8.10
N SER A 33 -3.64 -8.87 7.61
CA SER A 33 -2.68 -9.15 6.54
C SER A 33 -1.79 -10.35 6.89
N ALA A 34 -1.19 -10.32 8.09
CA ALA A 34 -0.34 -11.40 8.57
C ALA A 34 -1.07 -12.74 8.67
N VAL A 35 -2.33 -12.74 9.12
CA VAL A 35 -3.17 -13.95 9.17
C VAL A 35 -3.39 -14.52 7.76
N VAL A 36 -3.74 -13.68 6.79
CA VAL A 36 -3.96 -14.12 5.41
C VAL A 36 -2.67 -14.68 4.82
N GLN A 37 -1.55 -13.99 4.95
CA GLN A 37 -0.25 -14.42 4.43
C GLN A 37 0.25 -15.72 5.08
N ALA A 38 -0.01 -15.93 6.38
CA ALA A 38 0.33 -17.17 7.08
C ALA A 38 -0.46 -18.39 6.59
N VAL A 39 -1.66 -18.18 6.04
CA VAL A 39 -2.57 -19.29 5.71
C VAL A 39 -2.69 -19.52 4.20
N VAL A 40 -2.57 -18.50 3.35
CA VAL A 40 -2.75 -18.60 1.89
C VAL A 40 -1.42 -18.93 1.19
N ARG A 41 -1.40 -20.03 0.43
CA ARG A 41 -0.20 -20.46 -0.32
C ARG A 41 -0.04 -19.69 -1.64
N LYS A 42 1.15 -19.11 -1.86
CA LYS A 42 1.48 -18.38 -3.11
C LYS A 42 1.32 -19.24 -4.39
N SER A 43 1.62 -20.54 -4.33
CA SER A 43 1.46 -21.44 -5.47
C SER A 43 0.02 -21.61 -5.95
N THR A 44 -0.94 -21.47 -5.05
CA THR A 44 -2.37 -21.50 -5.38
C THR A 44 -2.77 -20.22 -6.12
N ILE A 45 -2.28 -19.07 -5.68
CA ILE A 45 -2.55 -17.77 -6.31
C ILE A 45 -2.06 -17.77 -7.76
N VAL A 46 -0.83 -18.23 -8.01
CA VAL A 46 -0.25 -18.24 -9.38
C VAL A 46 -1.11 -19.05 -10.37
N ARG A 47 -1.62 -20.21 -9.96
CA ARG A 47 -2.47 -21.04 -10.83
C ARG A 47 -3.79 -20.38 -11.18
N LEU A 48 -4.29 -19.52 -10.31
CA LEU A 48 -5.56 -18.82 -10.47
C LEU A 48 -5.43 -17.55 -11.34
N LEU A 49 -4.21 -17.02 -11.51
CA LEU A 49 -3.92 -15.76 -12.18
C LEU A 49 -3.27 -15.95 -13.58
N GLY A 50 -3.65 -16.98 -14.30
CA GLY A 50 -3.00 -17.35 -15.59
C GLY A 50 -3.42 -16.49 -16.80
N ASP A 51 -4.54 -15.77 -16.74
CA ASP A 51 -5.07 -14.94 -17.83
C ASP A 51 -5.52 -13.55 -17.34
N ASP A 52 -6.00 -12.71 -18.28
CA ASP A 52 -6.51 -11.37 -18.02
C ASP A 52 -8.05 -11.27 -18.17
N ARG A 53 -8.75 -12.38 -18.05
CA ARG A 53 -10.22 -12.39 -18.12
C ARG A 53 -10.83 -11.63 -16.94
N PRO A 54 -12.03 -11.04 -17.07
CA PRO A 54 -12.66 -10.29 -15.99
C PRO A 54 -12.80 -11.09 -14.68
N ARG A 55 -13.05 -12.40 -14.78
CA ARG A 55 -13.11 -13.28 -13.59
C ARG A 55 -11.76 -13.43 -12.91
N THR A 56 -10.70 -13.55 -13.67
CA THR A 56 -9.33 -13.64 -13.15
C THR A 56 -8.91 -12.32 -12.51
N LEU A 57 -9.25 -11.19 -13.13
CA LEU A 57 -8.97 -9.85 -12.56
C LEU A 57 -9.76 -9.63 -11.28
N ALA A 58 -11.04 -9.99 -11.22
CA ALA A 58 -11.84 -9.92 -9.99
C ALA A 58 -11.24 -10.80 -8.88
N LEU A 59 -10.81 -12.02 -9.22
CA LEU A 59 -10.16 -12.91 -8.26
C LEU A 59 -8.81 -12.37 -7.81
N ALA A 60 -8.00 -11.81 -8.73
CA ALA A 60 -6.74 -11.15 -8.41
C ALA A 60 -6.96 -9.99 -7.43
N SER A 61 -7.99 -9.17 -7.69
CA SER A 61 -8.36 -8.06 -6.82
C SER A 61 -8.81 -8.52 -5.44
N LEU A 62 -9.63 -9.55 -5.35
CA LEU A 62 -10.06 -10.11 -4.07
C LEU A 62 -8.89 -10.70 -3.27
N LEU A 63 -8.00 -11.43 -3.94
CA LEU A 63 -6.80 -11.99 -3.30
C LEU A 63 -5.81 -10.89 -2.90
N GLY A 64 -5.68 -9.85 -3.71
CA GLY A 64 -4.90 -8.66 -3.39
C GLY A 64 -5.45 -7.96 -2.16
N ALA A 65 -6.73 -7.59 -2.15
CA ALA A 65 -7.40 -6.96 -1.03
C ALA A 65 -7.30 -7.78 0.27
N ALA A 66 -7.44 -9.09 0.17
CA ALA A 66 -7.26 -10.00 1.31
C ALA A 66 -5.80 -10.12 1.76
N SER A 67 -4.84 -9.95 0.86
CA SER A 67 -3.40 -9.97 1.16
C SER A 67 -2.97 -8.76 1.98
N SER A 68 -3.63 -7.63 1.79
CA SER A 68 -3.37 -6.34 2.46
C SER A 68 -1.88 -6.09 2.67
N SER A 69 -1.22 -5.47 1.72
CA SER A 69 0.22 -5.29 1.75
C SER A 69 0.57 -3.80 1.62
N CYS A 70 1.67 -3.38 2.24
CA CYS A 70 2.23 -2.07 1.94
C CYS A 70 2.68 -2.00 0.47
N SER A 71 2.75 -0.80 -0.11
CA SER A 71 3.06 -0.59 -1.53
C SER A 71 4.37 -1.28 -1.97
N TYR A 72 5.39 -1.28 -1.12
CA TYR A 72 6.66 -1.97 -1.39
C TYR A 72 6.52 -3.49 -1.45
N ALA A 73 5.78 -4.07 -0.50
CA ALA A 73 5.52 -5.50 -0.47
C ALA A 73 4.60 -5.92 -1.62
N ALA A 74 3.60 -5.10 -1.96
CA ALA A 74 2.69 -5.33 -3.08
C ALA A 74 3.44 -5.45 -4.42
N VAL A 75 4.35 -4.50 -4.69
CA VAL A 75 5.21 -4.51 -5.89
C VAL A 75 6.10 -5.77 -5.94
N ALA A 76 6.69 -6.17 -4.82
CA ALA A 76 7.53 -7.36 -4.74
C ALA A 76 6.71 -8.65 -4.93
N LEU A 77 5.50 -8.71 -4.36
CA LEU A 77 4.58 -9.81 -4.54
C LEU A 77 4.12 -9.92 -6.00
N ALA A 78 3.71 -8.81 -6.62
CA ALA A 78 3.29 -8.78 -8.01
C ALA A 78 4.41 -9.27 -8.95
N ARG A 79 5.66 -8.82 -8.74
CA ARG A 79 6.82 -9.36 -9.45
C ARG A 79 6.97 -10.87 -9.24
N SER A 80 6.88 -11.34 -8.01
CA SER A 80 7.01 -12.77 -7.69
C SER A 80 5.92 -13.60 -8.39
N LEU A 81 4.67 -13.11 -8.41
CA LEU A 81 3.57 -13.75 -9.12
C LEU A 81 3.83 -13.78 -10.63
N PHE A 82 4.25 -12.66 -11.21
CA PHE A 82 4.57 -12.56 -12.64
C PHE A 82 5.72 -13.49 -13.05
N ARG A 83 6.83 -13.54 -12.29
CA ARG A 83 7.94 -14.47 -12.51
C ARG A 83 7.50 -15.94 -12.47
N LYS A 84 6.58 -16.29 -11.59
CA LYS A 84 6.05 -17.65 -11.44
C LYS A 84 5.01 -18.02 -12.50
N GLY A 85 4.70 -17.13 -13.45
CA GLY A 85 3.85 -17.40 -14.61
C GLY A 85 2.45 -16.79 -14.55
N ALA A 86 2.13 -15.97 -13.54
CA ALA A 86 0.88 -15.21 -13.57
C ALA A 86 0.86 -14.23 -14.75
N ASN A 87 -0.34 -13.93 -15.25
CA ASN A 87 -0.54 -12.89 -16.23
C ASN A 87 -0.17 -11.52 -15.66
N PHE A 88 0.49 -10.67 -16.44
CA PHE A 88 0.99 -9.38 -15.98
C PHE A 88 -0.13 -8.45 -15.52
N THR A 89 -1.23 -8.37 -16.28
CA THR A 89 -2.40 -7.55 -15.93
C THR A 89 -3.04 -8.02 -14.63
N ALA A 90 -3.15 -9.34 -14.43
CA ALA A 90 -3.68 -9.92 -13.19
C ALA A 90 -2.75 -9.66 -12.01
N ALA A 91 -1.41 -9.70 -12.21
CA ALA A 91 -0.45 -9.36 -11.18
C ALA A 91 -0.53 -7.87 -10.77
N MET A 92 -0.74 -6.95 -11.73
CA MET A 92 -0.95 -5.53 -11.44
C MET A 92 -2.31 -5.26 -10.79
N ALA A 93 -3.37 -5.97 -11.18
CA ALA A 93 -4.67 -5.89 -10.50
C ALA A 93 -4.59 -6.36 -9.04
N PHE A 94 -3.85 -7.44 -8.78
CA PHE A 94 -3.54 -7.89 -7.42
C PHE A 94 -2.78 -6.82 -6.64
N GLU A 95 -1.77 -6.21 -7.24
CA GLU A 95 -0.94 -5.18 -6.64
C GLU A 95 -1.76 -3.97 -6.21
N ILE A 96 -2.54 -3.40 -7.12
CA ILE A 96 -3.44 -2.26 -6.85
C ILE A 96 -4.43 -2.59 -5.74
N ALA A 97 -5.08 -3.75 -5.81
CA ALA A 97 -6.07 -4.14 -4.83
C ALA A 97 -5.47 -4.40 -3.45
N SER A 98 -4.21 -4.85 -3.38
CA SER A 98 -3.52 -5.13 -2.12
C SER A 98 -3.07 -3.87 -1.36
N THR A 99 -3.13 -2.71 -1.99
CA THR A 99 -2.81 -1.42 -1.37
C THR A 99 -4.05 -0.53 -1.19
N ASN A 100 -4.97 -0.54 -2.16
CA ASN A 100 -6.10 0.39 -2.20
C ASN A 100 -7.44 -0.23 -1.80
N LEU A 101 -7.68 -1.52 -1.99
CA LEU A 101 -8.96 -2.16 -1.64
C LEU A 101 -8.90 -2.92 -0.31
N VAL A 102 -8.19 -2.38 0.65
CA VAL A 102 -7.91 -3.04 1.93
C VAL A 102 -8.76 -2.48 3.07
N VAL A 103 -9.13 -3.35 4.01
CA VAL A 103 -10.07 -3.01 5.08
C VAL A 103 -9.53 -1.89 5.96
N GLU A 104 -8.25 -1.91 6.30
CA GLU A 104 -7.59 -0.91 7.14
C GLU A 104 -7.62 0.48 6.54
N LEU A 105 -7.37 0.62 5.23
CA LEU A 105 -7.48 1.89 4.53
C LEU A 105 -8.92 2.40 4.58
N GLY A 106 -9.89 1.53 4.29
CA GLY A 106 -11.31 1.86 4.37
C GLY A 106 -11.73 2.35 5.76
N VAL A 107 -11.23 1.70 6.82
CA VAL A 107 -11.51 2.11 8.21
C VAL A 107 -10.89 3.48 8.51
N ILE A 108 -9.64 3.71 8.14
CA ILE A 108 -8.94 4.98 8.39
C ILE A 108 -9.62 6.12 7.62
N LEU A 109 -10.02 5.89 6.37
CA LEU A 109 -10.79 6.87 5.58
C LEU A 109 -12.12 7.21 6.26
N ALA A 110 -12.86 6.21 6.73
CA ALA A 110 -14.12 6.43 7.43
C ALA A 110 -13.95 7.26 8.70
N LEU A 111 -12.88 7.02 9.44
CA LEU A 111 -12.58 7.71 10.69
C LEU A 111 -12.18 9.17 10.48
N LEU A 112 -11.29 9.43 9.53
CA LEU A 112 -10.71 10.76 9.32
C LEU A 112 -11.52 11.63 8.37
N MET A 113 -12.16 11.05 7.35
CA MET A 113 -12.78 11.77 6.26
C MET A 113 -14.28 11.47 6.08
N GLY A 114 -14.74 10.36 6.63
CA GLY A 114 -16.12 9.90 6.55
C GLY A 114 -16.32 8.74 5.57
N TRP A 115 -17.43 7.99 5.76
CA TRP A 115 -17.76 6.80 5.00
C TRP A 115 -17.84 7.00 3.48
N GLN A 116 -18.12 8.23 3.04
CA GLN A 116 -18.21 8.58 1.63
C GLN A 116 -16.87 8.37 0.91
N PHE A 117 -15.76 8.69 1.56
CA PHE A 117 -14.42 8.43 1.01
C PHE A 117 -14.12 6.94 0.97
N THR A 118 -14.51 6.19 2.00
CA THR A 118 -14.42 4.72 1.97
C THR A 118 -15.22 4.13 0.81
N ALA A 119 -16.48 4.57 0.64
CA ALA A 119 -17.31 4.12 -0.48
C ALA A 119 -16.70 4.49 -1.83
N ALA A 120 -16.13 5.70 -1.95
CA ALA A 120 -15.45 6.18 -3.15
C ALA A 120 -14.21 5.34 -3.49
N GLU A 121 -13.44 4.94 -2.48
CA GLU A 121 -12.28 4.07 -2.62
C GLU A 121 -12.67 2.69 -3.15
N PHE A 122 -13.67 2.05 -2.53
CA PHE A 122 -14.14 0.72 -2.94
C PHE A 122 -14.93 0.71 -4.26
N VAL A 123 -15.43 1.84 -4.74
CA VAL A 123 -16.01 2.00 -6.07
C VAL A 123 -14.95 2.38 -7.10
N GLY A 124 -14.09 3.32 -6.77
CA GLY A 124 -13.06 3.83 -7.67
C GLY A 124 -11.95 2.82 -7.96
N GLY A 125 -11.56 2.01 -6.97
CA GLY A 125 -10.52 0.99 -7.15
C GLY A 125 -10.85 -0.04 -8.22
N PRO A 126 -12.01 -0.69 -8.23
CA PRO A 126 -12.44 -1.54 -9.34
C PRO A 126 -12.50 -0.81 -10.69
N ILE A 127 -12.96 0.44 -10.73
CA ILE A 127 -12.96 1.25 -11.96
C ILE A 127 -11.51 1.43 -12.45
N MET A 128 -10.59 1.79 -11.56
CA MET A 128 -9.17 1.95 -11.89
C MET A 128 -8.58 0.65 -12.46
N ILE A 129 -8.86 -0.49 -11.84
CA ILE A 129 -8.39 -1.82 -12.31
C ILE A 129 -8.94 -2.14 -13.70
N VAL A 130 -10.22 -1.87 -13.95
CA VAL A 130 -10.84 -2.09 -15.26
C VAL A 130 -10.21 -1.19 -16.32
N VAL A 131 -10.05 0.11 -16.03
CA VAL A 131 -9.39 1.06 -16.93
C VAL A 131 -7.97 0.63 -17.23
N LEU A 132 -7.21 0.21 -16.21
CA LEU A 132 -5.86 -0.29 -16.41
C LEU A 132 -5.82 -1.52 -17.29
N ALA A 133 -6.71 -2.49 -17.06
CA ALA A 133 -6.81 -3.69 -17.89
C ALA A 133 -7.12 -3.36 -19.35
N VAL A 134 -8.01 -2.39 -19.60
CA VAL A 134 -8.31 -1.91 -20.97
C VAL A 134 -7.07 -1.24 -21.57
N LEU A 135 -6.40 -0.36 -20.84
CA LEU A 135 -5.18 0.31 -21.32
C LEU A 135 -4.08 -0.71 -21.64
N PHE A 136 -3.91 -1.74 -20.83
CA PHE A 136 -2.93 -2.78 -21.09
C PHE A 136 -3.28 -3.59 -22.35
N ARG A 137 -4.55 -3.98 -22.52
CA ARG A 137 -5.00 -4.67 -23.74
C ARG A 137 -4.77 -3.86 -25.01
N LEU A 138 -4.91 -2.55 -24.94
CA LEU A 138 -4.77 -1.65 -26.08
C LEU A 138 -3.32 -1.24 -26.38
N LEU A 139 -2.51 -1.05 -25.33
CA LEU A 139 -1.21 -0.38 -25.45
C LEU A 139 -0.01 -1.29 -25.12
N LEU A 140 -0.20 -2.37 -24.33
CA LEU A 140 0.90 -3.24 -23.92
C LEU A 140 1.30 -4.14 -25.09
N ARG A 141 2.51 -3.92 -25.60
CA ARG A 141 3.07 -4.71 -26.72
C ARG A 141 3.79 -5.95 -26.19
N ASP A 142 3.68 -7.07 -26.89
CA ASP A 142 4.34 -8.33 -26.54
C ASP A 142 5.86 -8.18 -26.37
N LYS A 143 6.49 -7.34 -27.19
CA LYS A 143 7.92 -7.06 -27.07
C LYS A 143 8.27 -6.45 -25.71
N LEU A 144 7.50 -5.45 -25.28
CA LEU A 144 7.71 -4.77 -24.00
C LEU A 144 7.48 -5.75 -22.83
N LEU A 145 6.47 -6.61 -22.94
CA LEU A 145 6.17 -7.63 -21.93
C LEU A 145 7.29 -8.67 -21.81
N ARG A 146 7.86 -9.12 -22.94
CA ARG A 146 9.01 -10.05 -22.94
C ARG A 146 10.24 -9.41 -22.31
N GLU A 147 10.60 -8.18 -22.73
CA GLU A 147 11.74 -7.43 -22.13
C GLU A 147 11.55 -7.29 -20.61
N ALA A 148 10.32 -6.98 -20.16
CA ALA A 148 10.01 -6.86 -18.74
C ALA A 148 10.12 -8.20 -17.99
N ARG A 149 9.74 -9.33 -18.63
CA ARG A 149 9.86 -10.65 -18.02
C ARG A 149 11.34 -11.06 -17.87
N GLU A 150 12.13 -10.86 -18.91
CA GLU A 150 13.57 -11.11 -18.86
C GLU A 150 14.23 -10.27 -17.75
N GLN A 151 13.90 -8.99 -17.67
CA GLN A 151 14.40 -8.13 -16.60
C GLN A 151 13.92 -8.59 -15.22
N ALA A 152 12.67 -9.02 -15.08
CA ALA A 152 12.13 -9.50 -13.82
C ALA A 152 12.86 -10.77 -13.32
N ASP A 153 13.31 -11.64 -14.22
CA ASP A 153 14.03 -12.86 -13.89
C ASP A 153 15.47 -12.58 -13.46
N HIS A 154 16.15 -11.59 -14.07
CA HIS A 154 17.54 -11.21 -13.81
C HIS A 154 17.68 -10.02 -12.83
N GLY A 155 16.61 -9.27 -12.61
CA GLY A 155 16.66 -8.09 -11.74
C GLY A 155 16.99 -8.44 -10.30
N ARG A 156 17.90 -7.65 -9.70
CA ARG A 156 18.33 -7.81 -8.31
C ARG A 156 17.17 -7.53 -7.37
N ALA A 157 16.88 -8.47 -6.46
CA ALA A 157 16.00 -8.22 -5.33
C ALA A 157 16.78 -7.42 -4.27
N GLY A 158 16.23 -6.32 -3.77
CA GLY A 158 16.74 -5.68 -2.56
C GLY A 158 16.46 -6.54 -1.33
N SER A 159 17.16 -6.32 -0.23
CA SER A 159 17.05 -7.14 0.98
C SER A 159 15.60 -7.22 1.52
N MET A 160 14.86 -6.10 1.56
CA MET A 160 13.44 -6.07 1.97
C MET A 160 12.50 -6.74 0.96
N GLU A 161 12.80 -6.60 -0.33
CA GLU A 161 12.03 -7.16 -1.43
C GLU A 161 12.11 -8.69 -1.47
N GLY A 162 13.28 -9.25 -1.16
CA GLY A 162 13.49 -10.69 -1.04
C GLY A 162 12.64 -11.31 0.07
N HIS A 163 12.50 -10.63 1.21
CA HIS A 163 11.72 -11.12 2.34
C HIS A 163 10.21 -11.02 2.11
N ALA A 164 9.70 -9.93 1.51
CA ALA A 164 8.29 -9.82 1.13
C ALA A 164 7.87 -10.88 0.10
N ALA A 165 8.82 -11.35 -0.73
CA ALA A 165 8.60 -12.43 -1.67
C ALA A 165 8.68 -13.84 -1.05
N MET A 166 9.19 -13.99 0.19
CA MET A 166 9.24 -15.28 0.89
C MET A 166 7.85 -15.85 1.16
N ASP A 167 7.71 -17.15 0.99
CA ASP A 167 6.48 -17.87 1.34
C ASP A 167 6.52 -18.24 2.82
N MET A 168 5.91 -17.37 3.65
CA MET A 168 5.78 -17.57 5.10
C MET A 168 4.55 -18.42 5.46
N SER A 169 3.84 -18.98 4.45
CA SER A 169 2.66 -19.78 4.71
C SER A 169 3.00 -21.10 5.41
N VAL A 170 2.16 -21.45 6.37
CA VAL A 170 2.28 -22.74 7.10
C VAL A 170 2.04 -23.90 6.13
N ARG A 171 2.99 -24.86 6.07
CA ARG A 171 2.96 -26.01 5.17
C ARG A 171 1.99 -27.12 5.59
N GLY A 172 1.35 -27.01 6.76
CA GLY A 172 0.47 -28.05 7.33
C GLY A 172 -0.77 -28.35 6.48
N GLU A 173 -1.21 -29.61 6.49
CA GLU A 173 -2.52 -30.04 5.98
C GLU A 173 -3.60 -29.72 7.00
N GLY A 174 -4.77 -29.22 6.54
CA GLY A 174 -5.91 -28.95 7.43
C GLY A 174 -6.70 -27.69 7.05
N SER A 175 -7.81 -27.47 7.77
CA SER A 175 -8.67 -26.30 7.59
C SER A 175 -7.95 -25.00 7.94
N PHE A 176 -8.47 -23.88 7.41
CA PHE A 176 -7.97 -22.52 7.69
C PHE A 176 -7.78 -22.28 9.20
N THR A 177 -8.83 -22.55 9.98
CA THR A 177 -8.83 -22.34 11.43
C THR A 177 -7.78 -23.18 12.15
N ARG A 178 -7.61 -24.46 11.76
CA ARG A 178 -6.61 -25.34 12.37
C ARG A 178 -5.18 -24.85 12.09
N ARG A 179 -4.91 -24.38 10.89
CA ARG A 179 -3.59 -23.80 10.54
C ARG A 179 -3.33 -22.50 11.28
N LEU A 180 -4.32 -21.62 11.35
CA LEU A 180 -4.21 -20.35 12.08
C LEU A 180 -3.97 -20.55 13.58
N LEU A 181 -4.72 -21.47 14.22
CA LEU A 181 -4.62 -21.73 15.66
C LEU A 181 -3.41 -22.60 16.02
N SER A 182 -2.64 -23.09 15.05
CA SER A 182 -1.42 -23.85 15.32
C SER A 182 -0.32 -22.96 15.91
N ARG A 183 0.62 -23.56 16.62
CA ARG A 183 1.79 -22.86 17.16
C ARG A 183 2.64 -22.25 16.03
N GLU A 184 2.74 -22.92 14.89
CA GLU A 184 3.44 -22.45 13.70
C GLU A 184 2.69 -21.30 13.04
N GLY A 185 1.35 -21.39 12.95
CA GLY A 185 0.52 -20.32 12.41
C GLY A 185 0.70 -18.99 13.15
N TRP A 186 0.61 -19.02 14.48
CA TRP A 186 0.84 -17.82 15.28
C TRP A 186 2.28 -17.30 15.20
N THR A 187 3.26 -18.17 15.02
CA THR A 187 4.65 -17.74 14.79
C THR A 187 4.77 -17.04 13.45
N SER A 188 4.20 -17.62 12.39
CA SER A 188 4.16 -16.99 11.07
C SER A 188 3.45 -15.64 11.11
N VAL A 189 2.27 -15.54 11.73
CA VAL A 189 1.55 -14.28 11.92
C VAL A 189 2.43 -13.24 12.64
N ALA A 190 3.10 -13.60 13.71
CA ALA A 190 3.96 -12.69 14.46
C ALA A 190 5.15 -12.19 13.60
N HIS A 191 5.75 -13.06 12.81
CA HIS A 191 6.87 -12.70 11.94
C HIS A 191 6.40 -11.77 10.80
N VAL A 192 5.31 -12.11 10.10
CA VAL A 192 4.76 -11.27 9.04
C VAL A 192 4.34 -9.90 9.59
N PHE A 193 3.64 -9.86 10.73
CA PHE A 193 3.24 -8.61 11.38
C PHE A 193 4.43 -7.67 11.64
N VAL A 194 5.52 -8.19 12.21
CA VAL A 194 6.71 -7.36 12.49
C VAL A 194 7.40 -6.92 11.21
N MET A 195 7.43 -7.78 10.19
CA MET A 195 7.99 -7.43 8.88
C MET A 195 7.21 -6.32 8.19
N GLU A 196 5.86 -6.37 8.22
CA GLU A 196 5.00 -5.32 7.69
C GLU A 196 5.29 -3.97 8.38
N TRP A 197 5.35 -3.95 9.72
CA TRP A 197 5.72 -2.75 10.45
C TRP A 197 7.11 -2.24 10.11
N ALA A 198 8.11 -3.12 10.06
CA ALA A 198 9.48 -2.74 9.71
C ALA A 198 9.59 -2.15 8.30
N ALA A 199 8.76 -2.65 7.37
CA ALA A 199 8.74 -2.17 6.00
C ALA A 199 8.19 -0.74 5.87
N ILE A 200 7.15 -0.38 6.66
CA ILE A 200 6.45 0.90 6.46
C ILE A 200 6.74 1.96 7.53
N LEU A 201 7.30 1.59 8.67
CA LEU A 201 7.44 2.50 9.82
C LEU A 201 8.14 3.80 9.46
N ARG A 202 9.21 3.73 8.68
CA ARG A 202 9.95 4.91 8.22
C ARG A 202 9.07 5.82 7.36
N ASP A 203 8.36 5.24 6.39
CA ASP A 203 7.54 5.99 5.45
C ASP A 203 6.31 6.57 6.14
N LEU A 204 5.73 5.83 7.08
CA LEU A 204 4.62 6.28 7.91
C LEU A 204 5.03 7.50 8.78
N VAL A 205 6.18 7.41 9.45
CA VAL A 205 6.69 8.52 10.27
C VAL A 205 6.98 9.76 9.43
N VAL A 206 7.66 9.59 8.29
CA VAL A 206 7.93 10.69 7.35
C VAL A 206 6.63 11.30 6.84
N GLY A 207 5.67 10.47 6.43
CA GLY A 207 4.37 10.94 5.93
C GLY A 207 3.56 11.72 6.96
N LEU A 208 3.53 11.24 8.19
CA LEU A 208 2.85 11.93 9.29
C LEU A 208 3.54 13.27 9.65
N LEU A 209 4.87 13.31 9.62
CA LEU A 209 5.62 14.55 9.83
C LEU A 209 5.38 15.56 8.70
N VAL A 210 5.38 15.10 7.45
CA VAL A 210 5.07 15.93 6.28
C VAL A 210 3.63 16.45 6.35
N ALA A 211 2.66 15.59 6.65
CA ALA A 211 1.26 15.98 6.80
C ALA A 211 1.07 17.02 7.92
N GLY A 212 1.69 16.78 9.08
CA GLY A 212 1.64 17.72 10.22
C GLY A 212 2.31 19.06 9.91
N ALA A 213 3.44 19.05 9.20
CA ALA A 213 4.14 20.26 8.77
C ALA A 213 3.31 21.07 7.74
N ILE A 214 2.74 20.39 6.76
CA ILE A 214 1.87 21.03 5.76
C ILE A 214 0.63 21.61 6.44
N ALA A 215 -0.02 20.86 7.34
CA ALA A 215 -1.18 21.32 8.07
C ALA A 215 -0.90 22.56 8.96
N ALA A 216 0.33 22.65 9.53
CA ALA A 216 0.71 23.74 10.41
C ALA A 216 1.22 24.98 9.68
N TRP A 217 1.88 24.81 8.54
CA TRP A 217 2.69 25.90 7.93
C TRP A 217 2.17 26.40 6.59
N VAL A 218 1.42 25.59 5.85
CA VAL A 218 0.90 26.04 4.56
C VAL A 218 -0.43 26.75 4.79
N PRO A 219 -0.51 28.06 4.44
CA PRO A 219 -1.72 28.85 4.67
C PRO A 219 -2.87 28.41 3.75
N ASP A 220 -4.09 28.48 4.26
CA ASP A 220 -5.31 28.13 3.53
C ASP A 220 -5.46 28.89 2.21
N SER A 221 -4.95 30.13 2.15
CA SER A 221 -4.97 30.96 0.93
C SER A 221 -4.19 30.35 -0.22
N PHE A 222 -3.07 29.65 0.07
CA PHE A 222 -2.30 28.93 -0.94
C PHE A 222 -3.14 27.81 -1.56
N TRP A 223 -3.75 26.98 -0.73
CA TRP A 223 -4.57 25.84 -1.16
C TRP A 223 -5.77 26.28 -1.97
N ARG A 224 -6.50 27.31 -1.50
CA ARG A 224 -7.66 27.87 -2.20
C ARG A 224 -7.31 28.33 -3.60
N THR A 225 -6.19 29.01 -3.76
CA THR A 225 -5.70 29.46 -5.08
C THR A 225 -5.28 28.28 -5.93
N PHE A 226 -4.53 27.33 -5.37
CA PHE A 226 -4.00 26.16 -6.10
C PHE A 226 -5.10 25.21 -6.58
N PHE A 227 -6.16 25.05 -5.80
CA PHE A 227 -7.29 24.17 -6.14
C PHE A 227 -8.47 24.91 -6.77
N PHE A 228 -8.30 26.17 -7.18
CA PHE A 228 -9.34 26.98 -7.83
C PHE A 228 -10.61 27.12 -7.00
N ASP A 229 -10.48 27.43 -5.69
CA ASP A 229 -11.63 27.73 -4.83
C ASP A 229 -12.41 28.92 -5.44
N GLY A 230 -13.76 28.76 -5.54
CA GLY A 230 -14.63 29.71 -6.25
C GLY A 230 -14.91 29.36 -7.71
N HIS A 231 -14.23 28.37 -8.31
CA HIS A 231 -14.49 27.87 -9.67
C HIS A 231 -14.83 26.38 -9.68
N PRO A 232 -16.07 25.97 -9.36
CA PRO A 232 -16.42 24.57 -9.09
C PRO A 232 -16.07 23.57 -10.22
N LEU A 233 -16.25 23.97 -11.47
CA LEU A 233 -15.92 23.14 -12.62
C LEU A 233 -14.40 22.99 -12.79
N ALA A 234 -13.64 24.07 -12.63
CA ALA A 234 -12.19 24.02 -12.70
C ALA A 234 -11.61 23.16 -11.59
N ALA A 235 -12.09 23.31 -10.36
CA ALA A 235 -11.67 22.48 -9.23
C ALA A 235 -11.93 20.98 -9.46
N LYS A 236 -13.13 20.62 -9.97
CA LYS A 236 -13.50 19.23 -10.30
C LYS A 236 -12.66 18.62 -11.42
N LEU A 237 -12.25 19.41 -12.39
CA LEU A 237 -11.39 18.93 -13.48
C LEU A 237 -9.92 18.89 -13.06
N TRP A 238 -9.48 19.87 -12.30
CA TRP A 238 -8.10 19.98 -11.85
C TRP A 238 -7.74 18.94 -10.79
N GLY A 239 -8.63 18.72 -9.80
CA GLY A 239 -8.37 17.85 -8.66
C GLY A 239 -7.94 16.43 -9.05
N PRO A 240 -8.72 15.66 -9.82
CA PRO A 240 -8.32 14.30 -10.21
C PRO A 240 -7.05 14.25 -11.07
N ALA A 241 -6.76 15.28 -11.84
CA ALA A 241 -5.53 15.36 -12.64
C ALA A 241 -4.30 15.67 -11.79
N ILE A 242 -4.41 16.60 -10.84
CA ILE A 242 -3.27 17.03 -10.02
C ILE A 242 -3.03 16.09 -8.81
N GLY A 243 -4.07 15.46 -8.29
CA GLY A 243 -3.99 14.59 -7.11
C GLY A 243 -2.87 13.56 -7.20
N PRO A 244 -2.81 12.72 -8.25
CA PRO A 244 -1.73 11.76 -8.39
C PRO A 244 -0.34 12.40 -8.51
N LEU A 245 -0.22 13.57 -9.13
CA LEU A 245 1.06 14.27 -9.24
C LEU A 245 1.55 14.79 -7.87
N VAL A 246 0.63 15.26 -7.02
CA VAL A 246 0.97 15.62 -5.63
C VAL A 246 1.48 14.40 -4.87
N ALA A 247 0.84 13.24 -5.06
CA ALA A 247 1.25 12.00 -4.40
C ALA A 247 2.65 11.54 -4.82
N VAL A 248 3.06 11.72 -6.09
CA VAL A 248 4.42 11.39 -6.57
C VAL A 248 5.49 12.00 -5.68
N PHE A 249 5.25 13.22 -5.18
CA PHE A 249 6.19 13.98 -4.34
C PHE A 249 5.94 13.79 -2.83
N SER A 250 4.89 13.09 -2.42
CA SER A 250 4.62 12.86 -1.00
C SER A 250 5.54 11.82 -0.37
N PHE A 251 6.11 10.91 -1.16
CA PHE A 251 6.97 9.80 -0.73
C PHE A 251 6.33 8.85 0.29
N VAL A 252 5.00 8.81 0.37
CA VAL A 252 4.24 8.12 1.40
C VAL A 252 3.40 7.02 0.78
N CYS A 253 3.24 5.89 1.49
CA CYS A 253 2.37 4.79 1.08
C CYS A 253 0.88 5.14 1.27
N SER A 254 -0.04 4.31 0.76
CA SER A 254 -1.49 4.53 0.76
C SER A 254 -2.07 4.94 2.12
N ILE A 255 -1.71 4.22 3.18
CA ILE A 255 -2.18 4.53 4.55
C ILE A 255 -1.61 5.87 5.04
N GLY A 256 -0.32 6.10 4.82
CA GLY A 256 0.35 7.34 5.19
C GLY A 256 -0.15 8.56 4.39
N ASN A 257 -0.72 8.35 3.20
CA ASN A 257 -1.33 9.41 2.41
C ASN A 257 -2.66 9.91 2.99
N VAL A 258 -3.38 9.13 3.81
CA VAL A 258 -4.70 9.56 4.32
C VAL A 258 -4.63 10.81 5.19
N PRO A 259 -3.71 10.96 6.17
CA PRO A 259 -3.56 12.22 6.90
C PRO A 259 -3.28 13.42 5.99
N LEU A 260 -2.44 13.25 4.97
CA LEU A 260 -2.19 14.31 3.98
C LEU A 260 -3.41 14.59 3.11
N ALA A 261 -4.18 13.55 2.74
CA ALA A 261 -5.44 13.68 2.02
C ALA A 261 -6.46 14.53 2.80
N VAL A 262 -6.52 14.38 4.14
CA VAL A 262 -7.36 15.22 5.01
C VAL A 262 -6.95 16.70 4.90
N VAL A 263 -5.65 16.98 4.92
CA VAL A 263 -5.13 18.34 4.78
C VAL A 263 -5.47 18.93 3.40
N LEU A 264 -5.24 18.15 2.33
CA LEU A 264 -5.56 18.57 0.96
C LEU A 264 -7.07 18.80 0.78
N TRP A 265 -7.92 17.92 1.35
CA TRP A 265 -9.36 18.05 1.32
C TRP A 265 -9.83 19.34 1.99
N LYS A 266 -9.31 19.65 3.17
CA LYS A 266 -9.57 20.95 3.83
C LYS A 266 -9.02 22.13 3.05
N GLY A 267 -7.94 21.93 2.31
CA GLY A 267 -7.36 22.92 1.42
C GLY A 267 -8.14 23.18 0.13
N GLY A 268 -9.21 22.41 -0.14
CA GLY A 268 -10.11 22.67 -1.27
C GLY A 268 -9.91 21.80 -2.50
N ILE A 269 -9.08 20.76 -2.46
CA ILE A 269 -9.02 19.77 -3.55
C ILE A 269 -10.40 19.13 -3.73
N SER A 270 -10.77 18.77 -4.95
CA SER A 270 -12.06 18.15 -5.23
C SER A 270 -12.13 16.72 -4.65
N PHE A 271 -13.35 16.19 -4.48
CA PHE A 271 -13.58 14.85 -3.93
C PHE A 271 -12.85 13.76 -4.71
N GLY A 272 -13.03 13.73 -6.04
CA GLY A 272 -12.32 12.80 -6.92
C GLY A 272 -10.81 13.06 -6.96
N GLY A 273 -10.38 14.30 -6.69
CA GLY A 273 -8.96 14.64 -6.56
C GLY A 273 -8.31 13.99 -5.35
N VAL A 274 -9.00 13.95 -4.21
CA VAL A 274 -8.55 13.19 -3.02
C VAL A 274 -8.45 11.71 -3.32
N VAL A 275 -9.46 11.13 -3.96
CA VAL A 275 -9.47 9.70 -4.28
C VAL A 275 -8.33 9.36 -5.24
N ALA A 276 -8.13 10.16 -6.29
CA ALA A 276 -7.01 9.97 -7.21
C ALA A 276 -5.64 10.13 -6.54
N PHE A 277 -5.52 11.04 -5.55
CA PHE A 277 -4.32 11.21 -4.73
C PHE A 277 -4.02 9.95 -3.90
N ILE A 278 -5.04 9.36 -3.27
CA ILE A 278 -4.88 8.15 -2.45
C ILE A 278 -4.45 6.96 -3.32
N PHE A 279 -5.05 6.79 -4.50
CA PHE A 279 -4.68 5.74 -5.45
C PHE A 279 -3.23 5.81 -5.93
N ALA A 280 -2.58 6.96 -5.82
CA ALA A 280 -1.27 7.20 -6.42
C ALA A 280 -0.07 6.74 -5.57
N ASP A 281 -0.30 5.94 -4.54
CA ASP A 281 0.73 5.34 -3.69
C ASP A 281 1.73 4.45 -4.47
N LEU A 282 1.30 3.89 -5.59
CA LEU A 282 2.13 3.08 -6.51
C LEU A 282 2.89 3.93 -7.55
N LEU A 283 2.70 5.25 -7.57
CA LEU A 283 3.42 6.19 -8.47
C LEU A 283 4.49 7.02 -7.77
N ILE A 284 4.70 6.85 -6.48
CA ILE A 284 5.74 7.58 -5.75
C ILE A 284 7.14 7.25 -6.28
N LEU A 285 8.04 8.23 -6.25
CA LEU A 285 9.38 8.10 -6.85
C LEU A 285 10.17 6.86 -6.40
N PRO A 286 10.15 6.43 -5.11
CA PRO A 286 10.80 5.19 -4.71
C PRO A 286 10.22 3.95 -5.41
N ILE A 287 8.90 3.85 -5.55
CA ILE A 287 8.23 2.73 -6.23
C ILE A 287 8.58 2.72 -7.73
N LEU A 288 8.57 3.88 -8.39
CA LEU A 288 9.00 3.98 -9.80
C LEU A 288 10.45 3.51 -9.99
N ASN A 289 11.34 3.78 -9.02
CA ASN A 289 12.70 3.27 -9.06
C ASN A 289 12.76 1.74 -8.89
N ILE A 290 11.86 1.15 -8.09
CA ILE A 290 11.72 -0.30 -7.94
C ILE A 290 11.21 -0.92 -9.25
N TYR A 291 10.16 -0.36 -9.86
CA TYR A 291 9.71 -0.83 -11.19
C TYR A 291 10.82 -0.79 -12.23
N ARG A 292 11.67 0.26 -12.21
CA ARG A 292 12.82 0.34 -13.11
C ARG A 292 13.80 -0.81 -12.92
N LYS A 293 14.06 -1.19 -11.67
CA LYS A 293 14.92 -2.33 -11.35
C LYS A 293 14.29 -3.66 -11.73
N TYR A 294 12.98 -3.79 -11.57
CA TYR A 294 12.24 -5.04 -11.79
C TYR A 294 11.87 -5.30 -13.23
N TYR A 295 11.47 -4.27 -13.96
CA TYR A 295 10.86 -4.40 -15.30
C TYR A 295 11.57 -3.57 -16.37
N GLY A 296 12.59 -2.78 -15.99
CA GLY A 296 13.30 -1.89 -16.90
C GLY A 296 12.62 -0.55 -17.12
N LEU A 297 13.36 0.45 -17.61
CA LEU A 297 12.90 1.84 -17.72
C LEU A 297 11.68 2.00 -18.64
N ARG A 298 11.64 1.27 -19.76
CA ARG A 298 10.52 1.37 -20.74
C ARG A 298 9.21 0.90 -20.13
N MET A 299 9.23 -0.24 -19.41
CA MET A 299 8.03 -0.74 -18.73
C MET A 299 7.64 0.17 -17.57
N THR A 300 8.60 0.75 -16.85
CA THR A 300 8.31 1.73 -15.79
C THR A 300 7.60 2.96 -16.33
N ALA A 301 8.07 3.52 -17.43
CA ALA A 301 7.41 4.66 -18.06
C ALA A 301 5.99 4.30 -18.54
N PHE A 302 5.81 3.10 -19.08
CA PHE A 302 4.51 2.57 -19.48
C PHE A 302 3.57 2.41 -18.26
N LEU A 303 4.05 1.81 -17.16
CA LEU A 303 3.28 1.67 -15.91
C LEU A 303 2.93 3.05 -15.33
N ALA A 304 3.89 3.96 -15.25
CA ALA A 304 3.65 5.30 -14.74
C ALA A 304 2.55 6.04 -15.53
N ALA A 305 2.61 5.99 -16.86
CA ALA A 305 1.62 6.65 -17.70
C ALA A 305 0.22 5.98 -17.61
N THR A 306 0.15 4.66 -17.62
CA THR A 306 -1.12 3.92 -17.59
C THR A 306 -1.75 3.94 -16.19
N PHE A 307 -0.97 3.86 -15.12
CA PHE A 307 -1.46 4.01 -13.75
C PHE A 307 -2.00 5.42 -13.53
N TYR A 308 -1.22 6.45 -13.90
CA TYR A 308 -1.68 7.83 -13.82
C TYR A 308 -3.01 8.03 -14.56
N ALA A 309 -3.10 7.58 -15.81
CA ALA A 309 -4.33 7.69 -16.58
C ALA A 309 -5.51 6.96 -15.93
N ALA A 310 -5.28 5.74 -15.39
CA ALA A 310 -6.32 4.96 -14.72
C ALA A 310 -6.80 5.64 -13.43
N MET A 311 -5.89 6.21 -12.63
CA MET A 311 -6.20 6.94 -11.40
C MET A 311 -7.00 8.21 -11.68
N VAL A 312 -6.60 8.97 -12.70
CA VAL A 312 -7.31 10.19 -13.12
C VAL A 312 -8.72 9.86 -13.61
N VAL A 313 -8.87 8.82 -14.44
CA VAL A 313 -10.19 8.39 -14.93
C VAL A 313 -11.07 7.90 -13.78
N ALA A 314 -10.52 7.11 -12.85
CA ALA A 314 -11.25 6.66 -11.67
C ALA A 314 -11.65 7.85 -10.77
N GLY A 315 -10.75 8.82 -10.58
CA GLY A 315 -11.04 10.06 -9.85
C GLY A 315 -12.18 10.85 -10.47
N TYR A 316 -12.19 11.03 -11.79
CA TYR A 316 -13.33 11.67 -12.47
C TYR A 316 -14.61 10.87 -12.36
N ALA A 317 -14.55 9.54 -12.55
CA ALA A 317 -15.73 8.70 -12.43
C ALA A 317 -16.38 8.84 -11.03
N VAL A 318 -15.55 8.84 -9.98
CA VAL A 318 -16.01 9.04 -8.59
C VAL A 318 -16.52 10.46 -8.37
N GLU A 319 -15.81 11.50 -8.84
CA GLU A 319 -16.19 12.91 -8.71
C GLU A 319 -17.61 13.14 -9.26
N PHE A 320 -17.85 12.69 -10.49
CA PHE A 320 -19.13 12.94 -11.15
C PHE A 320 -20.24 12.01 -10.67
N ALA A 321 -19.95 10.74 -10.36
CA ALA A 321 -20.94 9.80 -9.85
C ALA A 321 -21.43 10.22 -8.47
N PHE A 322 -20.53 10.48 -7.52
CA PHE A 322 -20.88 10.89 -6.16
C PHE A 322 -21.45 12.31 -6.14
N GLY A 323 -20.93 13.20 -7.00
CA GLY A 323 -21.49 14.54 -7.18
C GLY A 323 -22.94 14.52 -7.68
N GLY A 324 -23.25 13.67 -8.67
CA GLY A 324 -24.59 13.48 -9.20
C GLY A 324 -25.58 12.86 -8.21
N LEU A 325 -25.06 12.00 -7.31
CA LEU A 325 -25.85 11.39 -6.23
C LEU A 325 -25.98 12.25 -4.97
N GLY A 326 -25.32 13.42 -4.91
CA GLY A 326 -25.30 14.28 -3.73
C GLY A 326 -24.55 13.67 -2.53
N LEU A 327 -23.63 12.74 -2.78
CA LEU A 327 -22.89 12.01 -1.74
C LEU A 327 -21.54 12.65 -1.38
N VAL A 328 -21.15 13.73 -2.05
CA VAL A 328 -19.90 14.43 -1.71
C VAL A 328 -20.03 15.10 -0.35
N PRO A 329 -19.16 14.76 0.64
CA PRO A 329 -19.25 15.32 1.97
C PRO A 329 -18.82 16.78 1.99
N GLN A 330 -19.25 17.52 3.01
CA GLN A 330 -18.77 18.87 3.24
C GLN A 330 -17.34 18.85 3.77
N GLN A 331 -16.47 19.70 3.25
CA GLN A 331 -15.06 19.80 3.68
C GLN A 331 -14.90 20.07 5.18
N SER A 332 -15.85 20.78 5.80
CA SER A 332 -15.89 21.04 7.23
C SER A 332 -16.02 19.79 8.10
N ARG A 333 -16.48 18.66 7.55
CA ARG A 333 -16.66 17.41 8.32
C ARG A 333 -15.36 16.61 8.50
N ALA A 334 -14.36 16.85 7.69
CA ALA A 334 -13.06 16.20 7.86
C ALA A 334 -12.39 16.75 9.14
N LYS A 335 -11.98 15.84 10.01
CA LYS A 335 -11.34 16.20 11.28
C LYS A 335 -9.82 16.02 11.13
N ILE A 336 -9.07 17.13 11.16
CA ILE A 336 -7.68 17.04 11.57
C ILE A 336 -7.72 16.83 13.08
N PRO A 337 -7.21 15.70 13.62
CA PRO A 337 -7.16 15.52 15.06
C PRO A 337 -6.24 16.59 15.64
N MET A 338 -6.83 17.62 16.22
CA MET A 338 -6.11 18.72 16.90
C MET A 338 -6.11 18.53 18.41
N ASP A 339 -7.09 17.77 18.90
CA ASP A 339 -7.21 17.43 20.31
C ASP A 339 -6.25 16.29 20.64
N GLY A 340 -5.46 16.49 21.69
CA GLY A 340 -4.54 15.46 22.19
C GLY A 340 -5.27 14.17 22.59
N VAL A 341 -4.54 13.21 23.14
CA VAL A 341 -5.08 11.94 23.63
C VAL A 341 -6.23 12.17 24.61
N SER A 342 -7.44 11.77 24.23
CA SER A 342 -8.64 11.86 25.05
C SER A 342 -9.21 10.46 25.34
N TRP A 343 -9.93 10.28 26.45
CA TRP A 343 -10.58 9.03 26.80
C TRP A 343 -11.85 8.83 25.94
N ASN A 344 -11.63 8.33 24.71
CA ASN A 344 -12.66 8.02 23.74
C ASN A 344 -12.52 6.57 23.25
N TYR A 345 -13.35 6.15 22.27
CA TYR A 345 -13.29 4.81 21.70
C TYR A 345 -11.92 4.50 21.06
N THR A 346 -11.25 5.48 20.45
CA THR A 346 -9.91 5.33 19.85
C THR A 346 -8.88 4.92 20.89
N THR A 347 -8.89 5.55 22.07
CA THR A 347 -7.97 5.22 23.17
C THR A 347 -8.19 3.80 23.68
N TRP A 348 -9.44 3.37 23.86
CA TRP A 348 -9.73 1.99 24.27
C TRP A 348 -9.29 0.96 23.22
N LEU A 349 -9.56 1.23 21.95
CA LEU A 349 -9.10 0.38 20.85
C LEU A 349 -7.56 0.35 20.78
N ASN A 350 -6.89 1.50 20.92
CA ASN A 350 -5.43 1.54 20.97
C ASN A 350 -4.87 0.68 22.11
N ILE A 351 -5.44 0.71 23.30
CA ILE A 351 -5.00 -0.14 24.42
C ILE A 351 -5.12 -1.63 24.05
N VAL A 352 -6.27 -2.06 23.54
CA VAL A 352 -6.51 -3.46 23.17
C VAL A 352 -5.55 -3.90 22.06
N PHE A 353 -5.42 -3.11 20.99
CA PHE A 353 -4.57 -3.48 19.86
C PHE A 353 -3.08 -3.35 20.16
N LEU A 354 -2.67 -2.42 21.02
CA LEU A 354 -1.28 -2.35 21.51
C LEU A 354 -0.92 -3.58 22.35
N LEU A 355 -1.84 -4.11 23.16
CA LEU A 355 -1.63 -5.37 23.86
C LEU A 355 -1.48 -6.55 22.89
N LEU A 356 -2.29 -6.59 21.82
CA LEU A 356 -2.13 -7.58 20.75
C LEU A 356 -0.76 -7.43 20.07
N ALA A 357 -0.36 -6.22 19.69
CA ALA A 357 0.94 -5.95 19.10
C ALA A 357 2.09 -6.37 20.02
N ALA A 358 1.99 -6.07 21.32
CA ALA A 358 2.98 -6.49 22.32
C ALA A 358 3.08 -8.02 22.41
N ALA A 359 1.95 -8.76 22.35
CA ALA A 359 1.95 -10.21 22.33
C ALA A 359 2.61 -10.79 21.07
N LEU A 360 2.34 -10.20 19.89
CA LEU A 360 2.97 -10.60 18.62
C LEU A 360 4.47 -10.29 18.62
N LEU A 361 4.89 -9.11 19.09
CA LEU A 361 6.30 -8.73 19.25
C LEU A 361 7.05 -9.65 20.22
N TYR A 362 6.43 -9.99 21.36
CA TYR A 362 7.00 -10.94 22.32
C TYR A 362 7.22 -12.30 21.67
N ARG A 363 6.21 -12.80 20.95
CA ARG A 363 6.32 -14.07 20.23
C ARG A 363 7.42 -14.04 19.17
N PHE A 364 7.48 -13.00 18.36
CA PHE A 364 8.53 -12.76 17.37
C PHE A 364 9.92 -12.81 18.00
N ALA A 365 10.12 -12.11 19.11
CA ALA A 365 11.40 -12.06 19.81
C ALA A 365 11.83 -13.43 20.36
N ARG A 366 10.86 -14.28 20.77
CA ARG A 366 11.09 -15.63 21.31
C ARG A 366 11.31 -16.69 20.25
N THR A 367 10.99 -16.41 18.98
CA THR A 367 11.02 -17.39 17.88
C THR A 367 12.07 -17.06 16.81
N GLY A 368 13.18 -16.42 17.20
CA GLY A 368 14.30 -16.13 16.30
C GLY A 368 14.15 -14.87 15.44
N GLY A 369 13.12 -14.07 15.66
CA GLY A 369 12.82 -12.87 14.86
C GLY A 369 13.93 -11.80 14.88
N ARG A 370 14.72 -11.72 15.96
CA ARG A 370 15.85 -10.78 16.05
C ARG A 370 16.96 -11.08 15.02
N GLU A 371 17.24 -12.35 14.78
CA GLU A 371 18.20 -12.76 13.75
C GLU A 371 17.69 -12.43 12.36
N MET A 372 16.41 -12.65 12.12
CA MET A 372 15.75 -12.30 10.88
C MET A 372 15.82 -10.80 10.59
N LEU A 373 15.57 -9.92 11.57
CA LEU A 373 15.71 -8.47 11.39
C LEU A 373 17.17 -8.06 11.14
N ARG A 374 18.16 -8.73 11.73
CA ARG A 374 19.58 -8.47 11.47
C ARG A 374 19.94 -8.84 10.03
N MET A 375 19.42 -9.94 9.50
CA MET A 375 19.61 -10.32 8.09
C MET A 375 18.95 -9.32 7.13
N MET A 376 17.81 -8.71 7.52
CA MET A 376 17.16 -7.66 6.74
C MET A 376 17.91 -6.31 6.75
N GLY A 377 18.62 -6.00 7.83
CA GLY A 377 19.41 -4.76 7.98
C GLY A 377 20.86 -4.86 7.50
N GLY A 378 21.32 -6.03 7.11
CA GLY A 378 22.70 -6.30 6.74
C GLY A 378 22.96 -6.27 5.24
N ALA A 379 23.78 -5.32 4.83
CA ALA A 379 24.59 -5.18 3.62
C ALA A 379 23.90 -5.33 2.23
N PRO A 380 24.09 -4.34 1.35
CA PRO A 380 23.90 -4.53 -0.08
C PRO A 380 25.03 -5.40 -0.63
N ASP A 381 24.64 -6.38 -1.45
CA ASP A 381 25.51 -7.02 -2.45
C ASP A 381 26.75 -7.77 -1.95
N THR A 382 26.58 -8.97 -1.39
CA THR A 382 27.55 -10.03 -1.68
C THR A 382 27.09 -10.78 -2.94
N PRO A 383 27.94 -10.92 -3.96
CA PRO A 383 27.65 -11.80 -5.09
C PRO A 383 27.41 -13.21 -4.56
N ASP A 384 26.33 -13.81 -5.02
CA ASP A 384 26.01 -15.22 -4.79
C ASP A 384 27.25 -16.05 -5.14
N SER A 385 27.98 -16.47 -4.12
CA SER A 385 29.00 -17.50 -4.28
C SER A 385 28.25 -18.78 -4.58
N GLY A 386 28.21 -19.14 -5.85
CA GLY A 386 27.60 -20.35 -6.36
C GLY A 386 28.03 -21.54 -5.48
N HIS A 387 27.08 -22.05 -4.73
CA HIS A 387 27.21 -23.40 -4.22
C HIS A 387 26.98 -24.36 -5.38
N ASP A 388 28.09 -24.75 -5.97
CA ASP A 388 28.21 -25.94 -6.80
C ASP A 388 27.64 -27.14 -6.04
N HIS A 389 26.39 -27.50 -6.36
CA HIS A 389 25.85 -28.85 -6.10
C HIS A 389 26.27 -29.81 -7.23
N ALA A 390 27.59 -29.91 -7.45
CA ALA A 390 28.15 -30.93 -8.32
C ALA A 390 29.29 -31.64 -7.60
N ALA A 391 28.94 -32.53 -6.67
CA ALA A 391 29.81 -33.64 -6.25
C ALA A 391 29.12 -34.49 -5.15
N MET A 392 28.12 -35.31 -5.51
CA MET A 392 27.77 -36.55 -4.78
C MET A 392 27.00 -37.49 -5.72
N ASP A 393 27.64 -37.91 -6.77
CA ASP A 393 27.30 -39.16 -7.46
C ASP A 393 28.61 -39.75 -7.96
N HIS A 394 29.16 -40.66 -7.18
CA HIS A 394 30.05 -41.76 -7.58
C HIS A 394 30.61 -42.40 -6.33
N HIS A 395 29.96 -43.43 -5.84
CA HIS A 395 30.58 -44.62 -5.26
C HIS A 395 29.45 -45.55 -4.75
N HIS A 396 28.96 -46.40 -5.64
CA HIS A 396 28.56 -47.76 -5.37
C HIS A 396 28.51 -48.56 -6.67
N GLN A 397 29.69 -49.05 -7.04
CA GLN A 397 29.84 -50.28 -7.80
C GLN A 397 31.15 -50.92 -7.31
N MET A 398 31.01 -51.92 -6.45
CA MET A 398 31.68 -53.22 -6.41
C MET A 398 31.01 -54.07 -5.33
#